data_9786f3dd8765c2ef9a880d53dfd96319
#
_entry.id   9786f3dd8765c2ef9a880d53dfd96319
#
_cell.length_a   1.000
_cell.length_b   1.000
_cell.length_c   1.000
_cell.angle_alpha   90.00
_cell.angle_beta   90.00
_cell.angle_gamma   90.00
#
_symmetry.space_group_name_H-M   'P 1'
#
loop_
_entity.id
_entity.type
_entity.pdbx_description
1 polymer ?
#
loop_
_entity_poly.entity_id
_entity_poly.type
_entity_poly.pdbx_seq_one_letter_code
_entity_poly.pdbx_strand_id
1 'polypeptide(L)'
;QEYILSAPIYNDNKNIYKNKVAAKTEISSTINTVLIHDAARPLLKEDTIRLCMEAIYKDGYDGAMPVLPMKDTIYVSNDGRKVDSLIDRATVYAGQAPELFILDKYIDANIALFPDRILSINGSSEPAVMAGMNIALIQGDEGNYKITTKADLERFIADN
;
A
#
# COMPACT_ATOMS: atom_id res chain seq x y z
N GLN A 1 6.54 20.97 1.52
CA GLN A 1 6.48 20.39 2.87
C GLN A 1 5.62 19.15 2.75
N GLU A 2 6.25 17.98 2.78
CA GLU A 2 5.57 16.69 2.68
C GLU A 2 5.14 16.25 4.08
N TYR A 3 3.88 15.81 4.22
CA TYR A 3 3.41 15.27 5.48
C TYR A 3 3.25 13.75 5.35
N ILE A 4 3.94 13.01 6.19
CA ILE A 4 3.75 11.58 6.37
C ILE A 4 2.59 11.40 7.34
N LEU A 5 1.44 10.96 6.81
CA LEU A 5 0.32 10.55 7.64
C LEU A 5 0.52 9.08 8.01
N SER A 6 1.11 8.81 9.18
CA SER A 6 1.05 7.48 9.77
C SER A 6 -0.38 7.25 10.27
N ALA A 7 -1.17 6.50 9.51
CA ALA A 7 -2.45 6.02 10.01
C ALA A 7 -2.18 4.91 11.03
N PRO A 8 -2.67 5.00 12.27
CA PRO A 8 -2.66 3.87 13.17
C PRO A 8 -3.54 2.77 12.57
N ILE A 9 -2.93 1.72 12.09
CA ILE A 9 -3.62 0.49 11.75
C ILE A 9 -3.88 -0.19 13.09
N TYR A 10 -5.07 -0.10 13.63
CA TYR A 10 -5.82 -1.14 14.31
C TYR A 10 -6.97 -0.61 15.18
N ASN A 11 -8.15 -1.18 14.98
CA ASN A 11 -9.22 -1.45 15.93
C ASN A 11 -10.21 -0.34 16.30
N ASP A 12 -10.66 0.46 15.33
CA ASP A 12 -12.05 0.92 15.29
C ASP A 12 -12.37 1.44 13.88
N ASN A 13 -12.82 0.58 13.00
CA ASN A 13 -13.07 0.93 11.59
C ASN A 13 -13.97 2.17 11.42
N LYS A 14 -14.88 2.46 12.36
CA LYS A 14 -15.76 3.62 12.32
C LYS A 14 -15.04 4.96 12.57
N ASN A 15 -13.98 4.97 13.38
CA ASN A 15 -13.24 6.19 13.69
C ASN A 15 -12.18 6.55 12.64
N ILE A 16 -11.59 5.55 11.99
CA ILE A 16 -10.62 5.77 10.90
C ILE A 16 -11.26 6.57 9.75
N TYR A 17 -12.53 6.29 9.42
CA TYR A 17 -13.22 6.98 8.33
C TYR A 17 -13.64 8.40 8.67
N LYS A 18 -14.11 8.64 9.88
CA LYS A 18 -14.38 10.01 10.35
C LYS A 18 -13.11 10.86 10.30
N ASN A 19 -11.97 10.30 10.65
CA ASN A 19 -10.68 10.98 10.60
C ASN A 19 -10.19 11.22 9.16
N LYS A 20 -10.44 10.30 8.21
CA LYS A 20 -10.07 10.50 6.79
C LYS A 20 -10.93 11.58 6.12
N VAL A 21 -12.23 11.65 6.43
CA VAL A 21 -13.11 12.72 5.94
C VAL A 21 -12.77 14.06 6.60
N ALA A 22 -12.45 14.07 7.89
CA ALA A 22 -11.96 15.26 8.60
C ALA A 22 -10.59 15.73 8.06
N ALA A 23 -9.69 14.80 7.70
CA ALA A 23 -8.41 15.14 7.12
C ALA A 23 -8.51 15.92 5.81
N LYS A 24 -9.53 15.67 4.98
CA LYS A 24 -9.75 16.46 3.73
C LYS A 24 -10.01 17.94 4.03
N THR A 25 -10.62 18.29 5.15
CA THR A 25 -10.91 19.68 5.54
C THR A 25 -9.72 20.39 6.19
N GLU A 26 -8.72 19.64 6.66
CA GLU A 26 -7.55 20.19 7.33
C GLU A 26 -6.28 20.17 6.45
N ILE A 27 -6.28 19.43 5.33
CA ILE A 27 -5.15 19.36 4.41
C ILE A 27 -5.08 20.66 3.58
N SER A 28 -3.90 21.27 3.57
CA SER A 28 -3.63 22.45 2.75
C SER A 28 -3.91 22.17 1.27
N SER A 29 -4.50 23.13 0.57
CA SER A 29 -4.74 23.06 -0.88
C SER A 29 -3.48 22.89 -1.75
N THR A 30 -2.30 22.94 -1.13
CA THR A 30 -1.00 22.72 -1.78
C THR A 30 -0.52 21.28 -1.74
N ILE A 31 -1.20 20.38 -1.00
CA ILE A 31 -0.82 18.96 -0.91
C ILE A 31 -1.56 18.20 -2.00
N ASN A 32 -0.79 17.61 -2.92
CA ASN A 32 -1.34 16.92 -4.09
C ASN A 32 -1.22 15.39 -4.01
N THR A 33 -0.40 14.87 -3.09
CA THR A 33 -0.15 13.43 -2.95
C THR A 33 -0.19 12.98 -1.50
N VAL A 34 -0.49 11.70 -1.29
CA VAL A 34 -0.46 11.03 0.01
C VAL A 34 0.46 9.82 -0.09
N LEU A 35 1.37 9.69 0.87
CA LEU A 35 2.21 8.51 1.04
C LEU A 35 1.71 7.72 2.24
N ILE A 36 1.45 6.44 2.03
CA ILE A 36 0.98 5.50 3.05
C ILE A 36 2.10 4.50 3.31
N HIS A 37 2.58 4.42 4.53
CA HIS A 37 3.66 3.52 4.90
C HIS A 37 3.32 2.66 6.12
N ASP A 38 3.81 1.41 6.10
CA ASP A 38 3.70 0.49 7.24
C ASP A 38 4.72 0.85 8.31
N ALA A 39 4.29 1.17 9.53
CA ALA A 39 5.20 1.38 10.67
C ALA A 39 6.07 0.14 10.99
N ALA A 40 5.64 -1.05 10.53
CA ALA A 40 6.37 -2.29 10.67
C ALA A 40 7.45 -2.52 9.57
N ARG A 41 7.74 -1.52 8.72
CA ARG A 41 8.81 -1.55 7.72
C ARG A 41 9.84 -0.44 7.99
N PRO A 42 10.71 -0.61 9.00
CA PRO A 42 11.61 0.46 9.43
C PRO A 42 12.79 0.70 8.47
N LEU A 43 13.00 -0.18 7.48
CA LEU A 43 14.15 -0.13 6.56
C LEU A 43 13.82 0.50 5.20
N LEU A 44 12.84 1.40 5.18
CA LEU A 44 12.48 2.16 3.98
C LEU A 44 13.66 3.03 3.52
N LYS A 45 14.00 2.90 2.23
CA LYS A 45 15.03 3.73 1.58
C LYS A 45 14.41 4.95 0.90
N GLU A 46 15.11 6.06 0.92
CA GLU A 46 14.73 7.29 0.23
C GLU A 46 14.52 7.09 -1.28
N ASP A 47 15.34 6.25 -1.90
CA ASP A 47 15.22 5.92 -3.34
C ASP A 47 13.85 5.32 -3.68
N THR A 48 13.27 4.51 -2.81
CA THR A 48 11.93 3.94 -3.03
C THR A 48 10.87 5.04 -3.09
N ILE A 49 10.95 6.02 -2.17
CA ILE A 49 10.05 7.19 -2.18
C ILE A 49 10.25 8.01 -3.46
N ARG A 50 11.50 8.26 -3.84
CA ARG A 50 11.84 9.01 -5.05
C ARG A 50 11.28 8.35 -6.30
N LEU A 51 11.39 7.03 -6.44
CA LEU A 51 10.83 6.28 -7.58
C LEU A 51 9.29 6.37 -7.62
N CYS A 52 8.62 6.28 -6.48
CA CYS A 52 7.16 6.50 -6.41
C CYS A 52 6.78 7.90 -6.88
N MET A 53 7.51 8.92 -6.44
CA MET A 53 7.26 10.31 -6.85
C MET A 53 7.51 10.51 -8.35
N GLU A 54 8.57 9.92 -8.90
CA GLU A 54 8.87 9.99 -10.33
C GLU A 54 7.75 9.39 -11.17
N ALA A 55 7.21 8.23 -10.78
CA ALA A 55 6.09 7.59 -11.48
C ALA A 55 4.86 8.51 -11.56
N ILE A 56 4.57 9.27 -10.50
CA ILE A 56 3.44 10.21 -10.49
C ILE A 56 3.77 11.49 -11.27
N TYR A 57 4.88 12.16 -10.91
CA TYR A 57 5.15 13.53 -11.41
C TYR A 57 5.81 13.59 -12.77
N LYS A 58 6.54 12.54 -13.18
CA LYS A 58 7.20 12.49 -14.49
C LYS A 58 6.42 11.61 -15.48
N ASP A 59 5.92 10.46 -15.03
CA ASP A 59 5.32 9.46 -15.92
C ASP A 59 3.79 9.53 -15.96
N GLY A 60 3.15 10.34 -15.08
CA GLY A 60 1.73 10.65 -15.11
C GLY A 60 0.81 9.56 -14.56
N TYR A 61 1.31 8.66 -13.71
CA TYR A 61 0.48 7.68 -13.01
C TYR A 61 -0.35 8.33 -11.90
N ASP A 62 -1.47 7.70 -11.54
CA ASP A 62 -2.34 8.13 -10.44
C ASP A 62 -1.84 7.68 -9.08
N GLY A 63 -1.02 6.64 -9.06
CA GLY A 63 -0.38 6.10 -7.89
C GLY A 63 0.85 5.29 -8.25
N ALA A 64 1.64 4.92 -7.25
CA ALA A 64 2.81 4.06 -7.39
C ALA A 64 3.00 3.22 -6.14
N MET A 65 3.41 1.96 -6.33
CA MET A 65 3.75 1.05 -5.25
C MET A 65 4.98 0.22 -5.59
N PRO A 66 5.89 0.02 -4.63
CA PRO A 66 6.99 -0.91 -4.80
C PRO A 66 6.50 -2.34 -4.73
N VAL A 67 7.02 -3.18 -5.60
CA VAL A 67 6.65 -4.60 -5.67
C VAL A 67 7.88 -5.49 -5.86
N LEU A 68 7.77 -6.72 -5.38
CA LEU A 68 8.75 -7.77 -5.66
C LEU A 68 8.09 -8.84 -6.54
N PRO A 69 8.76 -9.31 -7.63
CA PRO A 69 8.28 -10.47 -8.38
C PRO A 69 8.17 -11.69 -7.48
N MET A 70 7.10 -12.47 -7.65
CA MET A 70 6.94 -13.69 -6.88
C MET A 70 7.98 -14.74 -7.26
N LYS A 71 8.68 -15.29 -6.27
CA LYS A 71 9.75 -16.29 -6.48
C LYS A 71 9.22 -17.72 -6.44
N ASP A 72 8.25 -17.98 -5.57
CA ASP A 72 7.70 -19.31 -5.36
C ASP A 72 6.55 -19.62 -6.33
N THR A 73 6.23 -20.90 -6.49
CA THR A 73 5.05 -21.35 -7.21
C THR A 73 3.80 -21.04 -6.40
N ILE A 74 2.80 -20.43 -7.03
CA ILE A 74 1.56 -20.02 -6.37
C ILE A 74 0.44 -20.96 -6.74
N TYR A 75 -0.14 -21.58 -5.72
CA TYR A 75 -1.29 -22.46 -5.83
C TYR A 75 -2.54 -21.75 -5.32
N VAL A 76 -3.68 -22.02 -5.97
CA VAL A 76 -5.00 -21.63 -5.47
C VAL A 76 -5.67 -22.84 -4.85
N SER A 77 -6.26 -22.65 -3.67
CA SER A 77 -7.07 -23.65 -2.98
C SER A 77 -8.29 -22.96 -2.36
N ASN A 78 -9.47 -23.47 -2.64
CA ASN A 78 -10.72 -22.96 -2.09
C ASN A 78 -11.03 -23.51 -0.69
N ASP A 79 -10.45 -24.65 -0.33
CA ASP A 79 -10.71 -25.34 0.95
C ASP A 79 -9.45 -25.48 1.84
N GLY A 80 -8.30 -25.00 1.36
CA GLY A 80 -7.01 -25.10 2.05
C GLY A 80 -6.44 -26.53 2.13
N ARG A 81 -7.04 -27.51 1.41
CA ARG A 81 -6.66 -28.92 1.51
C ARG A 81 -6.13 -29.50 0.21
N LYS A 82 -6.62 -29.02 -0.93
CA LYS A 82 -6.21 -29.49 -2.26
C LYS A 82 -5.87 -28.31 -3.16
N VAL A 83 -5.04 -28.58 -4.13
CA VAL A 83 -4.74 -27.60 -5.19
C VAL A 83 -5.89 -27.60 -6.19
N ASP A 84 -6.50 -26.43 -6.40
CA ASP A 84 -7.54 -26.22 -7.40
C ASP A 84 -6.97 -25.67 -8.72
N SER A 85 -5.97 -24.78 -8.64
CA SER A 85 -5.30 -24.23 -9.83
C SER A 85 -3.92 -23.67 -9.51
N LEU A 86 -3.21 -23.27 -10.57
CA LEU A 86 -1.94 -22.56 -10.52
C LEU A 86 -2.14 -21.13 -11.05
N ILE A 87 -1.39 -20.19 -10.49
CA ILE A 87 -1.25 -18.84 -11.06
C ILE A 87 0.12 -18.75 -11.72
N ASP A 88 0.16 -18.18 -12.94
CA ASP A 88 1.43 -17.85 -13.56
C ASP A 88 2.18 -16.81 -12.71
N ARG A 89 3.22 -17.24 -12.02
CA ARG A 89 3.99 -16.37 -11.12
C ARG A 89 4.64 -15.18 -11.85
N ALA A 90 4.83 -15.25 -13.17
CA ALA A 90 5.37 -14.13 -13.94
C ALA A 90 4.43 -12.91 -13.94
N THR A 91 3.16 -13.11 -13.63
CA THR A 91 2.14 -12.05 -13.55
C THR A 91 1.80 -11.64 -12.12
N VAL A 92 2.48 -12.21 -11.11
CA VAL A 92 2.17 -11.99 -9.69
C VAL A 92 3.31 -11.27 -8.99
N TYR A 93 2.94 -10.25 -8.25
CA TYR A 93 3.87 -9.41 -7.50
C TYR A 93 3.44 -9.29 -6.05
N ALA A 94 4.40 -9.32 -5.14
CA ALA A 94 4.19 -9.01 -3.74
C ALA A 94 4.33 -7.50 -3.52
N GLY A 95 3.24 -6.83 -3.13
CA GLY A 95 3.23 -5.40 -2.83
C GLY A 95 4.01 -5.08 -1.56
N GLN A 96 4.70 -3.95 -1.59
CA GLN A 96 5.36 -3.36 -0.42
C GLN A 96 4.81 -1.96 -0.16
N ALA A 97 5.04 -1.44 1.04
CA ALA A 97 4.89 -0.02 1.34
C ALA A 97 6.27 0.67 1.21
N PRO A 98 6.30 1.98 0.89
CA PRO A 98 5.18 2.92 0.86
C PRO A 98 4.37 2.84 -0.43
N GLU A 99 3.11 3.21 -0.34
CA GLU A 99 2.24 3.43 -1.49
C GLU A 99 2.00 4.93 -1.63
N LEU A 100 2.16 5.47 -2.83
CA LEU A 100 1.96 6.89 -3.11
C LEU A 100 0.79 7.07 -4.08
N PHE A 101 -0.11 8.02 -3.79
CA PHE A 101 -1.29 8.30 -4.62
C PHE A 101 -1.52 9.79 -4.79
N ILE A 102 -2.13 10.18 -5.92
CA ILE A 102 -2.73 11.51 -6.06
C ILE A 102 -3.86 11.62 -5.03
N LEU A 103 -3.75 12.61 -4.13
CA LEU A 103 -4.58 12.69 -2.93
C LEU A 103 -6.07 12.74 -3.23
N ASP A 104 -6.52 13.64 -4.12
CA ASP A 104 -7.94 13.80 -4.40
C ASP A 104 -8.53 12.53 -5.01
N LYS A 105 -7.85 11.91 -5.98
CA LYS A 105 -8.29 10.65 -6.59
C LYS A 105 -8.38 9.52 -5.56
N TYR A 106 -7.41 9.45 -4.66
CA TYR A 106 -7.39 8.43 -3.60
C TYR A 106 -8.51 8.64 -2.57
N ILE A 107 -8.80 9.89 -2.21
CA ILE A 107 -9.93 10.23 -1.33
C ILE A 107 -11.24 9.82 -2.00
N ASP A 108 -11.46 10.19 -3.26
CA ASP A 108 -12.68 9.87 -4.00
C ASP A 108 -12.87 8.34 -4.15
N ALA A 109 -11.79 7.59 -4.40
CA ALA A 109 -11.80 6.13 -4.43
C ALA A 109 -12.26 5.53 -3.09
N ASN A 110 -11.78 6.07 -1.96
CA ASN A 110 -12.22 5.62 -0.64
C ASN A 110 -13.67 6.00 -0.36
N ILE A 111 -14.10 7.22 -0.70
CA ILE A 111 -15.48 7.70 -0.50
C ILE A 111 -16.48 6.84 -1.28
N ALA A 112 -16.14 6.41 -2.50
CA ALA A 112 -16.99 5.56 -3.32
C ALA A 112 -17.31 4.18 -2.71
N LEU A 113 -16.53 3.75 -1.71
CA LEU A 113 -16.73 2.49 -1.00
C LEU A 113 -17.63 2.61 0.25
N PHE A 114 -18.00 3.82 0.65
CA PHE A 114 -18.89 4.04 1.80
C PHE A 114 -20.34 3.68 1.51
N PRO A 115 -21.13 3.28 2.55
CA PRO A 115 -20.66 3.03 3.93
C PRO A 115 -20.13 1.61 4.16
N ASP A 116 -20.51 0.64 3.33
CA ASP A 116 -20.37 -0.78 3.67
C ASP A 116 -19.13 -1.44 3.08
N ARG A 117 -18.84 -1.18 1.80
CA ARG A 117 -17.73 -1.84 1.08
C ARG A 117 -16.35 -1.48 1.66
N ILE A 118 -16.22 -0.30 2.22
CA ILE A 118 -14.99 0.16 2.86
C ILE A 118 -14.58 -0.71 4.06
N LEU A 119 -15.55 -1.40 4.68
CA LEU A 119 -15.30 -2.27 5.85
C LEU A 119 -14.71 -3.63 5.46
N SER A 120 -14.75 -3.98 4.18
CA SER A 120 -14.28 -5.28 3.66
C SER A 120 -12.92 -5.20 2.96
N ILE A 121 -12.33 -4.00 2.82
CA ILE A 121 -11.00 -3.85 2.22
C ILE A 121 -9.89 -4.37 3.15
N ASN A 122 -8.88 -4.98 2.56
CA ASN A 122 -7.74 -5.57 3.28
C ASN A 122 -6.44 -4.79 3.15
N GLY A 123 -6.34 -3.89 2.18
CA GLY A 123 -5.13 -3.13 1.90
C GLY A 123 -5.40 -1.68 1.50
N SER A 124 -4.41 -0.81 1.69
CA SER A 124 -4.50 0.62 1.38
C SER A 124 -4.63 0.91 -0.11
N SER A 125 -4.05 0.07 -0.97
CA SER A 125 -4.18 0.19 -2.43
C SER A 125 -5.51 -0.30 -3.00
N GLU A 126 -6.25 -1.13 -2.26
CA GLU A 126 -7.47 -1.76 -2.77
C GLU A 126 -8.53 -0.76 -3.25
N PRO A 127 -8.83 0.34 -2.52
CA PRO A 127 -9.75 1.37 -3.03
C PRO A 127 -9.31 1.98 -4.36
N ALA A 128 -8.00 2.23 -4.51
CA ALA A 128 -7.45 2.81 -5.73
C ALA A 128 -7.55 1.84 -6.92
N VAL A 129 -7.26 0.55 -6.70
CA VAL A 129 -7.42 -0.51 -7.72
C VAL A 129 -8.90 -0.64 -8.12
N MET A 130 -9.81 -0.69 -7.15
CA MET A 130 -11.26 -0.81 -7.40
C MET A 130 -11.83 0.40 -8.14
N ALA A 131 -11.26 1.59 -7.96
CA ALA A 131 -11.62 2.79 -8.69
C ALA A 131 -11.00 2.87 -10.10
N GLY A 132 -10.18 1.89 -10.48
CA GLY A 132 -9.51 1.87 -11.79
C GLY A 132 -8.40 2.91 -11.94
N MET A 133 -7.79 3.35 -10.83
CA MET A 133 -6.65 4.26 -10.89
C MET A 133 -5.46 3.58 -11.59
N ASN A 134 -4.74 4.35 -12.39
CA ASN A 134 -3.54 3.88 -13.07
C ASN A 134 -2.35 3.88 -12.10
N ILE A 135 -1.98 2.70 -11.59
CA ILE A 135 -0.98 2.53 -10.53
C ILE A 135 0.30 1.91 -11.12
N ALA A 136 1.42 2.61 -11.00
CA ALA A 136 2.72 2.11 -11.38
C ALA A 136 3.23 1.05 -10.40
N LEU A 137 3.77 -0.04 -10.93
CA LEU A 137 4.59 -0.98 -10.17
C LEU A 137 6.04 -0.55 -10.31
N ILE A 138 6.67 -0.17 -9.22
CA ILE A 138 8.11 0.18 -9.20
C ILE A 138 8.91 -0.96 -8.56
N GLN A 139 10.21 -0.96 -8.83
CA GLN A 139 11.12 -1.95 -8.23
C GLN A 139 11.12 -1.80 -6.70
N GLY A 140 10.74 -2.87 -6.01
CA GLY A 140 10.81 -2.99 -4.55
C GLY A 140 12.20 -3.36 -4.05
N ASP A 141 12.37 -3.36 -2.73
CA ASP A 141 13.60 -3.71 -2.04
C ASP A 141 13.36 -4.89 -1.08
N GLU A 142 14.09 -5.99 -1.25
CA GLU A 142 14.02 -7.14 -0.35
C GLU A 142 14.44 -6.79 1.09
N GLY A 143 15.26 -5.75 1.25
CA GLY A 143 15.62 -5.20 2.56
C GLY A 143 14.47 -4.48 3.27
N ASN A 144 13.45 -4.00 2.54
CA ASN A 144 12.26 -3.34 3.09
C ASN A 144 11.19 -4.37 3.52
N TYR A 145 11.60 -5.40 4.25
CA TYR A 145 10.67 -6.43 4.74
C TYR A 145 9.80 -5.92 5.90
N LYS A 146 8.63 -6.52 6.05
CA LYS A 146 7.68 -6.20 7.13
C LYS A 146 7.97 -7.05 8.36
N ILE A 147 8.18 -6.44 9.51
CA ILE A 147 8.34 -7.12 10.79
C ILE A 147 6.96 -7.53 11.29
N THR A 148 6.61 -8.80 11.15
CA THR A 148 5.31 -9.36 11.53
C THR A 148 5.42 -10.55 12.46
N THR A 149 6.58 -11.19 12.50
CA THR A 149 6.86 -12.34 13.35
C THR A 149 8.05 -12.08 14.26
N LYS A 150 8.21 -12.95 15.28
CA LYS A 150 9.39 -12.91 16.15
C LYS A 150 10.68 -13.13 15.36
N ALA A 151 10.65 -14.01 14.35
CA ALA A 151 11.81 -14.26 13.49
C ALA A 151 12.20 -13.02 12.67
N ASP A 152 11.22 -12.23 12.18
CA ASP A 152 11.51 -10.97 11.49
C ASP A 152 12.18 -9.97 12.42
N LEU A 153 11.74 -9.91 13.69
CA LEU A 153 12.33 -9.02 14.68
C LEU A 153 13.76 -9.46 15.04
N GLU A 154 13.99 -10.76 15.23
CA GLU A 154 15.32 -11.32 15.49
C GLU A 154 16.27 -11.02 14.32
N ARG A 155 15.80 -11.18 13.09
CA ARG A 155 16.55 -10.77 11.88
C ARG A 155 16.86 -9.28 11.90
N PHE A 156 15.89 -8.43 12.17
CA PHE A 156 16.08 -6.97 12.21
C PHE A 156 17.15 -6.57 13.25
N ILE A 157 17.13 -7.19 14.45
CA ILE A 157 18.12 -6.94 15.50
C ILE A 157 19.52 -7.44 15.09
N ALA A 158 19.60 -8.54 14.33
CA ALA A 158 20.88 -9.08 13.89
C ALA A 158 21.51 -8.29 12.74
N ASP A 159 20.68 -7.64 11.91
CA ASP A 159 21.11 -6.89 10.72
C ASP A 159 21.47 -5.43 11.04
N ASN A 160 21.12 -4.91 12.24
CA ASN A 160 21.32 -3.52 12.70
C ASN A 160 21.92 -3.43 14.11
#